data_4b18e508dfd32bb937a9adfbea6a398e
#
_entry.id   4b18e508dfd32bb937a9adfbea6a398e
#
_cell.length_a   1.000
_cell.length_b   1.000
_cell.length_c   1.000
_cell.angle_alpha   90.00
_cell.angle_beta   90.00
_cell.angle_gamma   90.00
#
_symmetry.space_group_name_H-M   'P 1'
#
loop_
_entity.id
_entity.type
_entity.pdbx_description
1 polymer ?
#
loop_
_entity_poly.entity_id
_entity_poly.type
_entity_poly.pdbx_seq_one_letter_code
_entity_poly.pdbx_strand_id
1 'polypeptide(L)'
;MIPKIIHYCWFGGNDKLESVMKCIESWKKYLPDYEIMEWNESNFNIKKANQYVREAYDNKKWAFVTDYVRLIALYENGGIYFDTDVEVFKSVSYTHLTLPTNSLV
;
A
#
# COMPACT_ATOMS: atom_id res chain seq x y z
N MET A 1 0.48 -18.42 8.79
CA MET A 1 -0.74 -17.76 8.30
C MET A 1 -0.42 -16.32 7.98
N ILE A 2 -0.87 -15.83 6.85
CA ILE A 2 -0.64 -14.44 6.45
C ILE A 2 -1.65 -13.55 7.19
N PRO A 3 -1.19 -12.54 7.93
CA PRO A 3 -2.11 -11.61 8.57
C PRO A 3 -3.04 -10.94 7.58
N LYS A 4 -4.27 -10.68 7.98
CA LYS A 4 -5.27 -10.03 7.11
C LYS A 4 -5.13 -8.51 7.20
N ILE A 5 -4.05 -8.01 6.67
CA ILE A 5 -3.73 -6.59 6.63
C ILE A 5 -3.40 -6.20 5.20
N ILE A 6 -4.02 -5.12 4.73
CA ILE A 6 -3.69 -4.52 3.44
C ILE A 6 -2.92 -3.24 3.73
N HIS A 7 -1.69 -3.18 3.24
CA HIS A 7 -0.85 -1.99 3.38
C HIS A 7 -0.88 -1.17 2.10
N TYR A 8 -0.89 0.13 2.23
CA TYR A 8 -0.63 1.03 1.11
C TYR A 8 0.08 2.28 1.61
N CYS A 9 0.67 3.03 0.69
CA CYS A 9 1.43 4.23 1.03
C CYS A 9 0.80 5.46 0.39
N TRP A 10 0.81 6.55 1.15
CA TRP A 10 0.37 7.85 0.63
C TRP A 10 1.21 8.94 1.28
N PHE A 11 2.28 9.34 0.61
CA PHE A 11 3.20 10.36 1.10
C PHE A 11 3.02 11.67 0.34
N GLY A 12 3.48 12.77 0.94
CA GLY A 12 3.45 14.08 0.33
C GLY A 12 2.34 14.99 0.84
N GLY A 13 1.42 14.47 1.64
CA GLY A 13 0.39 15.28 2.29
C GLY A 13 -0.71 15.79 1.37
N ASN A 14 -0.76 15.35 0.12
CA ASN A 14 -1.80 15.78 -0.80
C ASN A 14 -3.09 15.01 -0.57
N ASP A 15 -4.22 15.61 -0.95
CA ASP A 15 -5.49 14.90 -0.92
C ASP A 15 -5.47 13.73 -1.91
N LYS A 16 -6.12 12.65 -1.53
CA LYS A 16 -6.22 11.49 -2.41
C LYS A 16 -7.13 11.77 -3.58
N LEU A 17 -6.71 11.34 -4.76
CA LEU A 17 -7.52 11.46 -5.96
C LEU A 17 -8.76 10.57 -5.83
N GLU A 18 -9.81 10.92 -6.56
CA GLU A 18 -11.05 10.14 -6.56
C GLU A 18 -10.80 8.70 -6.99
N SER A 19 -9.93 8.49 -7.98
CA SER A 19 -9.58 7.16 -8.44
C SER A 19 -8.93 6.32 -7.34
N VAL A 20 -8.10 6.95 -6.51
CA VAL A 20 -7.45 6.27 -5.38
C VAL A 20 -8.48 5.91 -4.33
N MET A 21 -9.39 6.82 -4.01
CA MET A 21 -10.46 6.57 -3.05
C MET A 21 -11.34 5.41 -3.50
N LYS A 22 -11.62 5.34 -4.80
CA LYS A 22 -12.42 4.25 -5.38
C LYS A 22 -11.72 2.91 -5.21
N CYS A 23 -10.42 2.86 -5.43
CA CYS A 23 -9.66 1.62 -5.23
C CYS A 23 -9.73 1.16 -3.77
N ILE A 24 -9.51 2.08 -2.83
CA ILE A 24 -9.55 1.76 -1.40
C ILE A 24 -10.95 1.27 -1.01
N GLU A 25 -11.99 1.89 -1.51
CA GLU A 25 -13.36 1.45 -1.25
C GLU A 25 -13.60 0.03 -1.77
N SER A 26 -13.02 -0.33 -2.91
CA SER A 26 -13.14 -1.69 -3.44
C SER A 26 -12.50 -2.71 -2.51
N TRP A 27 -11.38 -2.35 -1.87
CA TRP A 27 -10.73 -3.24 -0.90
C TRP A 27 -11.65 -3.50 0.29
N LYS A 28 -12.28 -2.44 0.80
CA LYS A 28 -13.23 -2.56 1.92
C LYS A 28 -14.44 -3.40 1.55
N LYS A 29 -14.92 -3.27 0.32
CA LYS A 29 -16.10 -3.97 -0.14
C LYS A 29 -15.85 -5.46 -0.32
N TYR A 30 -14.75 -5.82 -0.96
CA TYR A 30 -14.49 -7.21 -1.35
C TYR A 30 -13.57 -7.94 -0.38
N LEU A 31 -12.89 -7.24 0.50
CA LEU A 31 -12.00 -7.82 1.51
C LEU A 31 -12.34 -7.23 2.89
N PRO A 32 -13.60 -7.42 3.35
CA PRO A 32 -14.06 -6.75 4.58
C PRO A 32 -13.36 -7.26 5.83
N ASP A 33 -12.77 -8.46 5.78
CA ASP A 33 -12.04 -9.02 6.92
C ASP A 33 -10.64 -8.46 7.08
N TYR A 34 -10.18 -7.68 6.11
CA TYR A 34 -8.82 -7.15 6.13
C TYR A 34 -8.81 -5.77 6.78
N GLU A 35 -7.80 -5.55 7.62
CA GLU A 35 -7.51 -4.21 8.13
C GLU A 35 -6.72 -3.46 7.08
N ILE A 36 -7.10 -2.21 6.81
CA ILE A 36 -6.40 -1.37 5.83
C ILE A 36 -5.51 -0.41 6.58
N MET A 37 -4.21 -0.45 6.27
CA MET A 37 -3.22 0.38 6.94
C MET A 37 -2.55 1.31 5.94
N GLU A 38 -2.75 2.61 6.16
CA GLU A 38 -2.08 3.64 5.36
C GLU A 38 -0.75 3.99 5.99
N TRP A 39 0.30 4.00 5.17
CA TRP A 39 1.61 4.46 5.59
C TRP A 39 1.86 5.85 5.03
N ASN A 40 2.18 6.78 5.91
CA ASN A 40 2.44 8.16 5.53
C ASN A 40 3.39 8.79 6.55
N GLU A 41 3.57 10.11 6.46
CA GLU A 41 4.52 10.81 7.32
C GLU A 41 4.17 10.73 8.80
N SER A 42 2.91 10.44 9.13
CA SER A 42 2.49 10.39 10.53
C SER A 42 2.89 9.08 11.22
N ASN A 43 3.08 8.02 10.48
CA ASN A 43 3.42 6.71 11.07
C ASN A 43 4.70 6.09 10.53
N PHE A 44 5.37 6.75 9.60
CA PHE A 44 6.67 6.31 9.12
C PHE A 44 7.65 7.48 9.20
N ASN A 45 8.72 7.29 9.96
CA ASN A 45 9.67 8.36 10.18
C ASN A 45 10.72 8.41 9.07
N ILE A 46 10.49 9.27 8.08
CA ILE A 46 11.39 9.45 6.94
C ILE A 46 12.78 9.90 7.41
N LYS A 47 12.83 10.73 8.46
CA LYS A 47 14.11 11.26 8.95
C LYS A 47 15.03 10.17 9.51
N LYS A 48 14.46 9.05 9.97
CA LYS A 48 15.23 7.92 10.47
C LYS A 48 15.53 6.88 9.39
N ALA A 49 15.02 7.07 8.18
CA ALA A 49 15.34 6.19 7.07
C ALA A 49 16.77 6.44 6.59
N ASN A 50 17.27 5.56 5.73
CA ASN A 50 18.60 5.77 5.19
C ASN A 50 18.62 7.00 4.27
N GLN A 51 19.84 7.46 3.98
CA GLN A 51 20.02 8.68 3.19
C GLN A 51 19.33 8.61 1.84
N TYR A 52 19.35 7.46 1.20
CA TYR A 52 18.76 7.25 -0.10
C TYR A 52 17.26 7.55 -0.10
N VAL A 53 16.58 7.04 0.90
CA VAL A 53 15.13 7.25 1.04
C VAL A 53 14.82 8.70 1.38
N ARG A 54 15.62 9.32 2.25
CA ARG A 54 15.43 10.72 2.60
C ARG A 54 15.59 11.63 1.40
N GLU A 55 16.59 11.38 0.58
CA GLU A 55 16.80 12.16 -0.65
C GLU A 55 15.64 11.96 -1.63
N ALA A 56 15.18 10.72 -1.78
CA ALA A 56 14.03 10.44 -2.64
C ALA A 56 12.80 11.19 -2.16
N TYR A 57 12.57 11.22 -0.85
CA TYR A 57 11.44 11.96 -0.28
C TYR A 57 11.57 13.46 -0.56
N ASP A 58 12.75 14.03 -0.34
CA ASP A 58 12.98 15.46 -0.53
C ASP A 58 12.77 15.86 -1.99
N ASN A 59 13.06 14.96 -2.91
CA ASN A 59 12.90 15.19 -4.34
C ASN A 59 11.53 14.72 -4.86
N LYS A 60 10.61 14.38 -3.96
CA LYS A 60 9.24 13.96 -4.28
C LYS A 60 9.20 12.73 -5.19
N LYS A 61 10.17 11.85 -5.05
CA LYS A 61 10.21 10.59 -5.80
C LYS A 61 9.46 9.53 -5.01
N TRP A 62 8.14 9.64 -5.02
CA TRP A 62 7.27 8.85 -4.16
C TRP A 62 7.36 7.34 -4.42
N ALA A 63 7.51 6.95 -5.68
CA ALA A 63 7.65 5.52 -6.00
C ALA A 63 8.83 4.89 -5.29
N PHE A 64 9.93 5.62 -5.21
CA PHE A 64 11.14 5.14 -4.53
C PHE A 64 10.92 5.00 -3.03
N VAL A 65 10.26 6.01 -2.44
CA VAL A 65 9.93 6.00 -1.02
C VAL A 65 8.99 4.83 -0.70
N THR A 66 7.96 4.65 -1.51
CA THR A 66 6.98 3.59 -1.27
C THR A 66 7.58 2.20 -1.42
N ASP A 67 8.53 2.01 -2.34
CA ASP A 67 9.21 0.72 -2.47
C ASP A 67 9.91 0.32 -1.17
N TYR A 68 10.55 1.28 -0.53
CA TYR A 68 11.23 1.03 0.74
C TYR A 68 10.23 0.76 1.86
N VAL A 69 9.22 1.61 1.99
CA VAL A 69 8.21 1.49 3.06
C VAL A 69 7.44 0.18 2.92
N ARG A 70 7.13 -0.22 1.70
CA ARG A 70 6.46 -1.49 1.43
C ARG A 70 7.23 -2.66 2.04
N LEU A 71 8.54 -2.69 1.82
CA LEU A 71 9.37 -3.76 2.35
C LEU A 71 9.35 -3.79 3.88
N ILE A 72 9.45 -2.62 4.50
CA ILE A 72 9.44 -2.52 5.96
C ILE A 72 8.07 -2.94 6.52
N ALA A 73 7.00 -2.46 5.90
CA ALA A 73 5.65 -2.78 6.35
C ALA A 73 5.39 -4.29 6.33
N LEU A 74 5.76 -4.94 5.23
CA LEU A 74 5.56 -6.38 5.09
C LEU A 74 6.47 -7.17 6.01
N TYR A 75 7.71 -6.72 6.17
CA TYR A 75 8.67 -7.38 7.05
C TYR A 75 8.20 -7.35 8.50
N GLU A 76 7.74 -6.20 8.96
CA GLU A 76 7.39 -6.03 10.37
C GLU A 76 6.00 -6.55 10.72
N ASN A 77 5.05 -6.47 9.80
CA ASN A 77 3.65 -6.76 10.09
C ASN A 77 3.09 -7.94 9.31
N GLY A 78 3.73 -8.35 8.24
CA GLY A 78 3.13 -9.32 7.32
C GLY A 78 1.97 -8.70 6.56
N GLY A 79 1.13 -9.54 5.98
CA GLY A 79 -0.01 -9.07 5.21
C GLY A 79 0.30 -8.95 3.74
N ILE A 80 -0.47 -8.11 3.05
CA ILE A 80 -0.29 -7.86 1.63
C ILE A 80 -0.16 -6.36 1.38
N TYR A 81 0.45 -6.02 0.26
CA TYR A 81 0.60 -4.63 -0.13
C TYR A 81 -0.14 -4.38 -1.44
N PHE A 82 -0.96 -3.34 -1.46
CA PHE A 82 -1.64 -2.89 -2.68
C PHE A 82 -1.15 -1.50 -3.04
N ASP A 83 -0.84 -1.30 -4.32
CA ASP A 83 -0.64 0.04 -4.85
C ASP A 83 -2.00 0.75 -4.93
N THR A 84 -1.98 2.06 -4.90
CA THR A 84 -3.21 2.87 -4.88
C THR A 84 -3.99 2.84 -6.19
N ASP A 85 -3.46 2.18 -7.21
CA ASP A 85 -4.17 1.97 -8.48
C ASP A 85 -4.76 0.57 -8.61
N VAL A 86 -4.69 -0.23 -7.56
CA VAL A 86 -5.26 -1.58 -7.55
C VAL A 86 -6.75 -1.51 -7.18
N GLU A 87 -7.59 -2.01 -8.05
CA GLU A 87 -9.02 -2.11 -7.77
C GLU A 87 -9.41 -3.59 -7.69
N VAL A 88 -10.15 -3.96 -6.65
CA VAL A 88 -10.62 -5.34 -6.47
C VAL A 88 -12.03 -5.43 -7.00
N PHE A 89 -12.31 -6.44 -7.84
CA PHE A 89 -13.60 -6.60 -8.47
C PHE A 89 -14.45 -7.70 -7.86
N LYS A 90 -13.82 -8.62 -7.13
CA LYS A 90 -14.54 -9.67 -6.43
C LYS A 90 -13.67 -10.21 -5.30
N SER A 91 -14.31 -10.91 -4.37
CA SER A 91 -13.61 -11.46 -3.21
C SER A 91 -12.50 -12.41 -3.65
N VAL A 92 -11.37 -12.35 -2.93
CA VAL A 92 -10.21 -13.20 -3.19
C VAL A 92 -10.07 -14.26 -2.11
N SER A 93 -11.17 -14.88 -1.76
CA SER A 93 -11.20 -15.91 -0.72
C SER A 93 -10.80 -17.31 -1.23
N TYR A 94 -10.21 -17.39 -2.39
CA TYR A 94 -9.88 -18.67 -3.02
C TYR A 94 -8.54 -19.21 -2.54
N THR A 95 -8.42 -20.52 -2.59
CA THR A 95 -7.17 -21.19 -2.23
C THR A 95 -6.07 -20.97 -3.27
N HIS A 96 -6.47 -20.69 -4.50
CA HIS A 96 -5.52 -20.29 -5.53
C HIS A 96 -5.99 -18.99 -6.13
N LEU A 97 -5.05 -18.17 -6.48
CA LEU A 97 -5.34 -16.85 -6.99
C LEU A 97 -4.46 -16.58 -8.18
N THR A 98 -5.08 -16.40 -9.33
CA THR A 98 -4.35 -15.98 -10.52
C THR A 98 -4.58 -14.49 -10.70
N LEU A 99 -3.53 -13.71 -10.49
CA LEU A 99 -3.61 -12.27 -10.62
C LEU A 99 -3.14 -11.86 -12.01
N PRO A 100 -3.94 -11.09 -12.74
CA PRO A 100 -3.43 -10.49 -13.97
C PRO A 100 -2.23 -9.62 -13.67
N THR A 101 -1.18 -9.74 -14.48
CA THR A 101 0.09 -9.10 -14.17
C THR A 101 0.04 -7.59 -14.14
N ASN A 102 -0.95 -7.00 -14.76
CA ASN A 102 -1.03 -5.54 -14.87
C ASN A 102 -2.34 -4.97 -14.37
N SER A 103 -3.12 -5.72 -13.60
CA SER A 103 -4.38 -5.20 -13.08
C SER A 103 -4.50 -5.30 -11.58
N LEU A 104 -3.84 -6.25 -10.95
CA LEU A 104 -3.88 -6.40 -9.50
C LEU A 104 -2.51 -6.31 -8.87
N VAL A 105 -1.58 -5.88 -9.62
CA VAL A 105 -0.21 -5.71 -9.13
C VAL A 105 0.21 -4.29 -9.27
#